data_9ea089dfe092fc4dceaae4f1284656a4
#
_entry.id   9ea089dfe092fc4dceaae4f1284656a4
#
_cell.length_a   1.000
_cell.length_b   1.000
_cell.length_c   1.000
_cell.angle_alpha   90.00
_cell.angle_beta   90.00
_cell.angle_gamma   90.00
#
_symmetry.space_group_name_H-M   'P 1'
#
loop_
_entity.id
_entity.type
_entity.pdbx_description
1 polymer ?
#
loop_
_entity_poly.entity_id
_entity_poly.type
_entity_poly.pdbx_seq_one_letter_code
_entity_poly.pdbx_strand_id
1 'polypeptide(L)'
;MSRKLDLEELQFNQEQYFLTGDKVADIYHQLQTDMFLRTVRRLARRGTADLEREPYIWQLEKLNDMHMLNEHNIQLILKYSGVAEKALRNAIENEGFKVYKDTYEQLAQDMKMGGTVADHYEVQKALKAYSDQTFREVNNMINTSLPAESRRMYEDVVTQTVAEVVTGTKSAQQALNDTIYKWFDRGFYGFTDKAGRRWQADVYAKTVIKSTTYRVYREMRERPAEDLGIDTYYYSMKATARDACAPLQHQIVTKGVGFTAEDGTEVLSLADHGYGTPGGCLGINCGHMMTPFIIGANRKPDLPDYLKDITPEQAEENARVQQRQRAFERNIRKEKERLAVARELKDVDRIQKSQLKINSMESSLAKLIKGNEFLVRKQERKRYYKNPESYNKAKRNMEKSIEKEYNKFNEKLKQKLSKEQYRDLTSHDLKRINKVMSEHEELARRLQLKERKQKQHIYGTEDYKERVKRDLNKGKTPPSYFRNVSETDIYKYMLKEINMKSVFNDYQYIDVGGFDGDVLIPNERTEKADRIKVHQGKQGIHGIPNKKR
;
A
#
# COMPACT_ATOMS: atom_id res chain seq x y z
N MET A 1 -14.18 -16.67 31.88
CA MET A 1 -12.69 -16.81 31.79
C MET A 1 -12.12 -15.56 31.16
N SER A 2 -11.03 -15.04 31.67
CA SER A 2 -10.38 -13.86 31.11
C SER A 2 -9.71 -14.20 29.78
N ARG A 3 -9.91 -13.34 28.74
CA ARG A 3 -9.31 -13.52 27.44
C ARG A 3 -7.83 -13.11 27.47
N LYS A 4 -6.95 -13.96 26.96
CA LYS A 4 -5.53 -13.67 26.77
C LYS A 4 -5.32 -12.98 25.42
N LEU A 5 -4.58 -11.88 25.40
CA LEU A 5 -4.18 -11.24 24.15
C LEU A 5 -3.20 -12.15 23.37
N ASP A 6 -3.30 -12.17 22.04
CA ASP A 6 -2.38 -12.89 21.17
C ASP A 6 -1.38 -11.91 20.54
N LEU A 7 -0.09 -12.03 20.93
CA LEU A 7 0.96 -11.14 20.46
C LEU A 7 1.23 -11.30 18.95
N GLU A 8 1.19 -12.54 18.43
CA GLU A 8 1.44 -12.81 17.02
C GLU A 8 0.35 -12.19 16.16
N GLU A 9 -0.92 -12.30 16.58
CA GLU A 9 -2.06 -11.67 15.92
C GLU A 9 -1.96 -10.14 15.92
N LEU A 10 -1.65 -9.55 17.08
CA LEU A 10 -1.51 -8.10 17.23
C LEU A 10 -0.40 -7.53 16.34
N GLN A 11 0.77 -8.19 16.31
CA GLN A 11 1.90 -7.80 15.47
C GLN A 11 1.59 -7.99 13.99
N PHE A 12 0.95 -9.09 13.62
CA PHE A 12 0.57 -9.37 12.25
C PHE A 12 -0.40 -8.33 11.69
N ASN A 13 -1.50 -8.03 12.41
CA ASN A 13 -2.49 -7.04 11.99
C ASN A 13 -1.87 -5.65 11.84
N GLN A 14 -0.99 -5.25 12.76
CA GLN A 14 -0.23 -4.02 12.68
C GLN A 14 0.68 -3.97 11.44
N GLU A 15 1.43 -5.03 11.18
CA GLU A 15 2.35 -5.08 10.03
C GLU A 15 1.60 -5.00 8.70
N GLN A 16 0.47 -5.69 8.57
CA GLN A 16 -0.37 -5.65 7.38
C GLN A 16 -0.88 -4.23 7.10
N TYR A 17 -1.37 -3.55 8.12
CA TYR A 17 -1.84 -2.18 7.98
C TYR A 17 -0.71 -1.23 7.56
N PHE A 18 0.47 -1.32 8.18
CA PHE A 18 1.60 -0.44 7.86
C PHE A 18 2.20 -0.70 6.48
N LEU A 19 2.14 -1.93 5.99
CA LEU A 19 2.53 -2.24 4.61
C LEU A 19 1.69 -1.48 3.57
N THR A 20 0.44 -1.17 3.86
CA THR A 20 -0.40 -0.38 2.94
C THR A 20 0.12 1.05 2.81
N GLY A 21 0.51 1.70 3.91
CA GLY A 21 1.14 3.03 3.89
C GLY A 21 2.52 3.04 3.20
N ASP A 22 3.35 2.02 3.45
CA ASP A 22 4.65 1.87 2.78
C ASP A 22 4.50 1.75 1.25
N LYS A 23 3.47 1.04 0.77
CA LYS A 23 3.15 0.93 -0.67
C LYS A 23 2.85 2.29 -1.30
N VAL A 24 2.06 3.13 -0.63
CA VAL A 24 1.74 4.48 -1.13
C VAL A 24 3.00 5.35 -1.20
N ALA A 25 3.82 5.31 -0.16
CA ALA A 25 5.08 6.05 -0.13
C ALA A 25 6.04 5.64 -1.27
N ASP A 26 6.09 4.35 -1.59
CA ASP A 26 6.92 3.83 -2.68
C ASP A 26 6.44 4.29 -4.07
N ILE A 27 5.16 4.59 -4.26
CA ILE A 27 4.62 5.15 -5.52
C ILE A 27 5.28 6.51 -5.82
N TYR A 28 5.39 7.38 -4.84
CA TYR A 28 6.00 8.71 -5.01
C TYR A 28 7.52 8.64 -5.21
N HIS A 29 8.21 7.74 -4.51
CA HIS A 29 9.62 7.48 -4.76
C HIS A 29 9.86 6.97 -6.20
N GLN A 30 9.01 6.07 -6.69
CA GLN A 30 9.08 5.57 -8.06
C GLN A 30 8.82 6.68 -9.08
N LEU A 31 7.84 7.55 -8.83
CA LEU A 31 7.59 8.73 -9.68
C LEU A 31 8.85 9.59 -9.83
N GLN A 32 9.50 9.94 -8.72
CA GLN A 32 10.72 10.75 -8.74
C GLN A 32 11.84 10.06 -9.54
N THR A 33 12.03 8.76 -9.32
CA THR A 33 13.05 7.96 -10.03
C THR A 33 12.75 7.90 -11.53
N ASP A 34 11.50 7.69 -11.93
CA ASP A 34 11.10 7.64 -13.34
C ASP A 34 11.26 9.00 -14.03
N MET A 35 10.95 10.09 -13.34
CA MET A 35 11.18 11.44 -13.85
C MET A 35 12.67 11.72 -14.05
N PHE A 36 13.49 11.33 -13.06
CA PHE A 36 14.94 11.46 -13.17
C PHE A 36 15.49 10.69 -14.38
N LEU A 37 15.14 9.42 -14.52
CA LEU A 37 15.60 8.59 -15.65
C LEU A 37 15.09 9.10 -17.01
N ARG A 38 13.89 9.66 -17.09
CA ARG A 38 13.41 10.32 -18.31
C ARG A 38 14.28 11.51 -18.68
N THR A 39 14.62 12.32 -17.70
CA THR A 39 15.54 13.46 -17.89
C THR A 39 16.88 12.98 -18.41
N VAL A 40 17.45 11.94 -17.80
CA VAL A 40 18.73 11.34 -18.24
C VAL A 40 18.65 10.81 -19.69
N ARG A 41 17.60 10.04 -20.01
CA ARG A 41 17.40 9.51 -21.38
C ARG A 41 17.33 10.62 -22.42
N ARG A 42 16.67 11.72 -22.09
CA ARG A 42 16.54 12.86 -23.00
C ARG A 42 17.87 13.58 -23.20
N LEU A 43 18.63 13.77 -22.13
CA LEU A 43 19.97 14.34 -22.18
C LEU A 43 20.93 13.45 -22.97
N ALA A 44 20.90 12.13 -22.76
CA ALA A 44 21.75 11.16 -23.46
C ALA A 44 21.33 10.89 -24.92
N ARG A 45 20.14 11.35 -25.32
CA ARG A 45 19.66 11.16 -26.70
C ARG A 45 20.54 11.87 -27.70
N ARG A 46 20.91 11.18 -28.80
CA ARG A 46 21.82 11.63 -29.85
C ARG A 46 23.32 11.70 -29.46
N GLY A 47 23.68 11.28 -28.23
CA GLY A 47 25.06 11.26 -27.78
C GLY A 47 25.69 12.64 -27.60
N THR A 48 26.98 12.70 -27.63
CA THR A 48 27.81 13.89 -27.35
C THR A 48 28.69 14.34 -28.54
N ALA A 49 28.56 13.71 -29.72
CA ALA A 49 29.42 14.06 -30.89
C ALA A 49 29.25 15.52 -31.34
N ASP A 50 28.01 16.02 -31.34
CA ASP A 50 27.73 17.41 -31.71
C ASP A 50 28.16 18.38 -30.60
N LEU A 51 28.19 17.94 -29.34
CA LEU A 51 28.67 18.72 -28.20
C LEU A 51 30.16 19.02 -28.28
N GLU A 52 30.98 18.13 -28.85
CA GLU A 52 32.41 18.37 -29.05
C GLU A 52 32.68 19.33 -30.18
N ARG A 53 31.86 19.30 -31.23
CA ARG A 53 32.05 20.14 -32.43
C ARG A 53 31.45 21.53 -32.27
N GLU A 54 30.21 21.61 -31.79
CA GLU A 54 29.43 22.84 -31.72
C GLU A 54 28.66 22.92 -30.39
N PRO A 55 29.36 23.17 -29.26
CA PRO A 55 28.79 23.12 -27.92
C PRO A 55 27.53 23.98 -27.72
N TYR A 56 27.55 25.19 -28.31
CA TYR A 56 26.43 26.14 -28.16
C TYR A 56 25.18 25.74 -28.97
N ILE A 57 25.38 25.14 -30.17
CA ILE A 57 24.27 24.61 -30.96
C ILE A 57 23.64 23.44 -30.23
N TRP A 58 24.46 22.52 -29.72
CA TRP A 58 23.98 21.43 -28.88
C TRP A 58 23.20 21.94 -27.65
N GLN A 59 23.68 23.01 -27.00
CA GLN A 59 22.98 23.65 -25.88
C GLN A 59 21.58 24.16 -26.28
N LEU A 60 21.48 24.87 -27.40
CA LEU A 60 20.19 25.40 -27.87
C LEU A 60 19.21 24.30 -28.25
N GLU A 61 19.66 23.23 -28.90
CA GLU A 61 18.83 22.08 -29.24
C GLU A 61 18.29 21.39 -27.96
N LYS A 62 19.13 21.20 -26.95
CA LYS A 62 18.73 20.60 -25.69
C LYS A 62 17.74 21.48 -24.94
N LEU A 63 17.94 22.76 -24.86
CA LEU A 63 17.02 23.69 -24.21
C LEU A 63 15.64 23.74 -24.93
N ASN A 64 15.65 23.65 -26.28
CA ASN A 64 14.40 23.53 -27.03
C ASN A 64 13.64 22.23 -26.74
N ASP A 65 14.35 21.14 -26.50
CA ASP A 65 13.76 19.85 -26.10
C ASP A 65 13.05 19.87 -24.72
N MET A 66 13.29 20.88 -23.90
CA MET A 66 12.80 20.97 -22.52
C MET A 66 11.27 21.05 -22.42
N HIS A 67 10.60 21.72 -23.36
CA HIS A 67 9.13 21.79 -23.38
C HIS A 67 8.49 20.40 -23.43
N MET A 68 8.98 19.54 -24.32
CA MET A 68 8.49 18.17 -24.46
C MET A 68 8.74 17.32 -23.20
N LEU A 69 9.87 17.57 -22.50
CA LEU A 69 10.18 16.91 -21.25
C LEU A 69 9.14 17.28 -20.18
N ASN A 70 8.79 18.56 -20.09
CA ASN A 70 7.85 19.06 -19.10
C ASN A 70 6.43 18.46 -19.28
N GLU A 71 5.92 18.41 -20.51
CA GLU A 71 4.63 17.78 -20.80
C GLU A 71 4.62 16.29 -20.43
N HIS A 72 5.67 15.55 -20.81
CA HIS A 72 5.80 14.14 -20.47
C HIS A 72 5.89 13.92 -18.94
N ASN A 73 6.53 14.83 -18.21
CA ASN A 73 6.60 14.77 -16.75
C ASN A 73 5.24 15.04 -16.11
N ILE A 74 4.46 16.02 -16.61
CA ILE A 74 3.09 16.26 -16.17
C ILE A 74 2.22 15.03 -16.36
N GLN A 75 2.25 14.40 -17.53
CA GLN A 75 1.51 13.16 -17.80
C GLN A 75 1.90 12.03 -16.84
N LEU A 76 3.20 11.92 -16.53
CA LEU A 76 3.69 10.94 -15.58
C LEU A 76 3.15 11.20 -14.17
N ILE A 77 3.20 12.44 -13.71
CA ILE A 77 2.68 12.86 -12.40
C ILE A 77 1.19 12.54 -12.31
N LEU A 78 0.38 12.89 -13.30
CA LEU A 78 -1.05 12.60 -13.30
C LEU A 78 -1.33 11.09 -13.19
N LYS A 79 -0.57 10.28 -13.92
CA LYS A 79 -0.69 8.81 -13.85
C LYS A 79 -0.39 8.27 -12.45
N TYR A 80 0.71 8.72 -11.84
CA TYR A 80 1.12 8.26 -10.52
C TYR A 80 0.20 8.79 -9.40
N SER A 81 -0.24 10.05 -9.51
CA SER A 81 -1.15 10.67 -8.53
C SER A 81 -2.47 9.91 -8.42
N GLY A 82 -3.08 9.52 -9.54
CA GLY A 82 -4.32 8.74 -9.51
C GLY A 82 -4.15 7.35 -8.87
N VAL A 83 -3.01 6.68 -9.08
CA VAL A 83 -2.69 5.41 -8.43
C VAL A 83 -2.44 5.61 -6.93
N ALA A 84 -1.71 6.67 -6.57
CA ALA A 84 -1.40 7.01 -5.18
C ALA A 84 -2.64 7.38 -4.39
N GLU A 85 -3.55 8.18 -4.96
CA GLU A 85 -4.82 8.55 -4.34
C GLU A 85 -5.65 7.31 -3.99
N LYS A 86 -5.87 6.44 -4.97
CA LYS A 86 -6.64 5.22 -4.76
C LYS A 86 -6.03 4.32 -3.66
N ALA A 87 -4.71 4.17 -3.67
CA ALA A 87 -4.01 3.36 -2.67
C ALA A 87 -4.07 4.00 -1.27
N LEU A 88 -3.96 5.34 -1.19
CA LEU A 88 -4.04 6.08 0.07
C LEU A 88 -5.44 6.02 0.68
N ARG A 89 -6.49 6.21 -0.13
CA ARG A 89 -7.87 6.09 0.33
C ARG A 89 -8.16 4.70 0.84
N ASN A 90 -7.74 3.66 0.14
CA ASN A 90 -7.89 2.30 0.62
C ASN A 90 -7.18 2.08 1.97
N ALA A 91 -5.94 2.56 2.11
CA ALA A 91 -5.17 2.39 3.33
C ALA A 91 -5.78 3.13 4.54
N ILE A 92 -6.33 4.32 4.34
CA ILE A 92 -6.87 5.15 5.42
C ILE A 92 -8.36 4.86 5.65
N GLU A 93 -9.18 4.91 4.60
CA GLU A 93 -10.63 4.82 4.72
C GLU A 93 -11.09 3.37 4.96
N ASN A 94 -10.68 2.43 4.11
CA ASN A 94 -11.18 1.05 4.20
C ASN A 94 -10.47 0.26 5.31
N GLU A 95 -9.14 0.21 5.28
CA GLU A 95 -8.38 -0.56 6.27
C GLU A 95 -8.44 0.11 7.65
N GLY A 96 -8.49 1.45 7.73
CA GLY A 96 -8.69 2.18 8.98
C GLY A 96 -10.05 1.88 9.61
N PHE A 97 -11.13 1.89 8.82
CA PHE A 97 -12.46 1.54 9.31
C PHE A 97 -12.55 0.08 9.78
N LYS A 98 -11.88 -0.83 9.08
CA LYS A 98 -11.79 -2.23 9.50
C LYS A 98 -11.14 -2.37 10.87
N VAL A 99 -10.02 -1.67 11.10
CA VAL A 99 -9.35 -1.67 12.41
C VAL A 99 -10.28 -1.19 13.53
N TYR A 100 -11.04 -0.12 13.29
CA TYR A 100 -12.03 0.39 14.24
C TYR A 100 -13.09 -0.68 14.56
N LYS A 101 -13.70 -1.23 13.52
CA LYS A 101 -14.75 -2.23 13.63
C LYS A 101 -14.29 -3.48 14.39
N ASP A 102 -13.16 -4.05 13.97
CA ASP A 102 -12.60 -5.26 14.60
C ASP A 102 -12.27 -5.01 16.08
N THR A 103 -11.77 -3.81 16.43
CA THR A 103 -11.47 -3.44 17.82
C THR A 103 -12.74 -3.26 18.64
N TYR A 104 -13.76 -2.60 18.11
CA TYR A 104 -15.04 -2.41 18.79
C TYR A 104 -15.75 -3.76 19.06
N GLU A 105 -15.86 -4.62 18.04
CA GLU A 105 -16.50 -5.94 18.17
C GLU A 105 -15.78 -6.79 19.23
N GLN A 106 -14.45 -6.71 19.28
CA GLN A 106 -13.66 -7.42 20.26
C GLN A 106 -13.93 -6.92 21.69
N LEU A 107 -13.95 -5.60 21.91
CA LEU A 107 -14.21 -5.01 23.21
C LEU A 107 -15.63 -5.32 23.69
N ALA A 108 -16.62 -5.23 22.80
CA ALA A 108 -18.02 -5.59 23.12
C ALA A 108 -18.14 -7.05 23.59
N GLN A 109 -17.40 -7.97 22.96
CA GLN A 109 -17.33 -9.37 23.40
C GLN A 109 -16.65 -9.51 24.78
N ASP A 110 -15.53 -8.84 25.02
CA ASP A 110 -14.82 -8.87 26.31
C ASP A 110 -15.67 -8.31 27.45
N MET A 111 -16.49 -7.30 27.17
CA MET A 111 -17.46 -6.70 28.11
C MET A 111 -18.76 -7.47 28.21
N LYS A 112 -18.96 -8.54 27.44
CA LYS A 112 -20.23 -9.31 27.35
C LYS A 112 -21.43 -8.44 26.94
N MET A 113 -21.21 -7.39 26.18
CA MET A 113 -22.23 -6.53 25.63
C MET A 113 -22.78 -7.15 24.34
N GLY A 114 -24.09 -7.31 24.24
CA GLY A 114 -24.76 -7.65 22.99
C GLY A 114 -24.84 -6.37 22.12
N GLY A 115 -24.28 -6.38 20.93
CA GLY A 115 -24.41 -5.25 20.00
C GLY A 115 -23.58 -5.46 18.73
N THR A 116 -24.17 -5.12 17.60
CA THR A 116 -23.46 -4.94 16.33
C THR A 116 -22.99 -3.50 16.22
N VAL A 117 -21.83 -3.30 15.62
CA VAL A 117 -21.33 -1.96 15.28
C VAL A 117 -22.40 -1.24 14.45
N ALA A 118 -22.99 -0.19 15.01
CA ALA A 118 -23.85 0.71 14.25
C ALA A 118 -23.01 1.42 13.17
N ASP A 119 -23.70 1.94 12.16
CA ASP A 119 -23.04 2.64 11.06
C ASP A 119 -22.34 3.91 11.61
N HIS A 120 -21.03 3.83 11.83
CA HIS A 120 -20.25 4.91 12.45
C HIS A 120 -19.90 5.98 11.40
N TYR A 121 -20.89 6.72 10.96
CA TYR A 121 -20.75 7.80 9.98
C TYR A 121 -19.64 8.81 10.35
N GLU A 122 -19.54 9.21 11.61
CA GLU A 122 -18.52 10.15 12.07
C GLU A 122 -17.09 9.60 11.96
N VAL A 123 -16.90 8.30 12.17
CA VAL A 123 -15.61 7.63 11.98
C VAL A 123 -15.24 7.61 10.51
N GLN A 124 -16.17 7.24 9.63
CA GLN A 124 -15.94 7.24 8.18
C GLN A 124 -15.63 8.64 7.65
N LYS A 125 -16.34 9.66 8.15
CA LYS A 125 -16.11 11.07 7.82
C LYS A 125 -14.72 11.53 8.26
N ALA A 126 -14.28 11.16 9.47
CA ALA A 126 -12.94 11.46 9.96
C ALA A 126 -11.86 10.79 9.10
N LEU A 127 -12.01 9.52 8.76
CA LEU A 127 -11.09 8.79 7.89
C LEU A 127 -11.00 9.42 6.50
N LYS A 128 -12.13 9.82 5.93
CA LYS A 128 -12.15 10.55 4.66
C LYS A 128 -11.43 11.90 4.76
N ALA A 129 -11.61 12.65 5.83
CA ALA A 129 -10.91 13.91 6.05
C ALA A 129 -9.38 13.69 6.13
N TYR A 130 -8.91 12.65 6.81
CA TYR A 130 -7.49 12.27 6.85
C TYR A 130 -6.93 11.94 5.47
N SER A 131 -7.65 11.14 4.67
CA SER A 131 -7.19 10.79 3.33
C SER A 131 -7.16 12.01 2.40
N ASP A 132 -8.18 12.86 2.43
CA ASP A 132 -8.28 14.08 1.62
C ASP A 132 -7.17 15.08 1.98
N GLN A 133 -6.91 15.28 3.28
CA GLN A 133 -5.85 16.18 3.74
C GLN A 133 -4.48 15.65 3.30
N THR A 134 -4.18 14.39 3.60
CA THR A 134 -2.88 13.77 3.28
C THR A 134 -2.61 13.79 1.79
N PHE A 135 -3.63 13.47 0.97
CA PHE A 135 -3.49 13.48 -0.47
C PHE A 135 -3.22 14.90 -1.00
N ARG A 136 -3.98 15.90 -0.54
CA ARG A 136 -3.77 17.30 -0.96
C ARG A 136 -2.38 17.81 -0.60
N GLU A 137 -1.92 17.58 0.63
CA GLU A 137 -0.60 18.03 1.08
C GLU A 137 0.54 17.43 0.23
N VAL A 138 0.51 16.13 0.02
CA VAL A 138 1.54 15.44 -0.76
C VAL A 138 1.44 15.79 -2.24
N ASN A 139 0.23 15.76 -2.82
CA ASN A 139 0.03 15.97 -4.24
C ASN A 139 0.34 17.41 -4.67
N ASN A 140 -0.02 18.41 -3.86
CA ASN A 140 0.33 19.81 -4.14
C ASN A 140 1.84 20.01 -4.15
N MET A 141 2.56 19.45 -3.19
CA MET A 141 4.01 19.52 -3.15
C MET A 141 4.65 18.81 -4.35
N ILE A 142 4.18 17.62 -4.70
CA ILE A 142 4.69 16.84 -5.84
C ILE A 142 4.44 17.56 -7.17
N ASN A 143 3.24 18.10 -7.38
CA ASN A 143 2.87 18.78 -8.63
C ASN A 143 3.65 20.07 -8.86
N THR A 144 4.03 20.76 -7.81
CA THR A 144 4.78 22.02 -7.90
C THR A 144 6.29 21.78 -7.95
N SER A 145 6.82 20.88 -7.13
CA SER A 145 8.26 20.73 -6.92
C SER A 145 8.93 19.86 -7.98
N LEU A 146 8.36 18.72 -8.34
CA LEU A 146 9.03 17.78 -9.26
C LEU A 146 9.19 18.32 -10.68
N PRO A 147 8.19 18.98 -11.30
CA PRO A 147 8.40 19.59 -12.63
C PRO A 147 9.46 20.68 -12.60
N ALA A 148 9.46 21.54 -11.58
CA ALA A 148 10.43 22.61 -11.42
C ALA A 148 11.86 22.07 -11.23
N GLU A 149 12.06 21.09 -10.36
CA GLU A 149 13.37 20.48 -10.12
C GLU A 149 13.85 19.67 -11.34
N SER A 150 12.95 18.99 -12.06
CA SER A 150 13.31 18.29 -13.30
C SER A 150 13.79 19.24 -14.39
N ARG A 151 13.11 20.39 -14.56
CA ARG A 151 13.52 21.44 -15.49
C ARG A 151 14.87 22.04 -15.10
N ARG A 152 15.02 22.41 -13.83
CA ARG A 152 16.25 22.95 -13.29
C ARG A 152 17.44 21.99 -13.47
N MET A 153 17.21 20.68 -13.19
CA MET A 153 18.22 19.66 -13.48
C MET A 153 18.63 19.68 -14.95
N TYR A 154 17.66 19.72 -15.84
CA TYR A 154 17.94 19.70 -17.28
C TYR A 154 18.77 20.91 -17.70
N GLU A 155 18.38 22.13 -17.29
CA GLU A 155 19.08 23.37 -17.55
C GLU A 155 20.51 23.36 -17.00
N ASP A 156 20.68 22.99 -15.73
CA ASP A 156 21.98 22.93 -15.06
C ASP A 156 22.91 21.89 -15.70
N VAL A 157 22.40 20.70 -16.06
CA VAL A 157 23.19 19.68 -16.72
C VAL A 157 23.67 20.17 -18.08
N VAL A 158 22.81 20.77 -18.88
CA VAL A 158 23.14 21.29 -20.19
C VAL A 158 24.20 22.40 -20.07
N THR A 159 23.95 23.39 -19.19
CA THR A 159 24.86 24.54 -19.03
C THR A 159 26.23 24.14 -18.47
N GLN A 160 26.28 23.33 -17.42
CA GLN A 160 27.55 22.90 -16.83
C GLN A 160 28.34 21.99 -17.77
N THR A 161 27.65 21.09 -18.48
CA THR A 161 28.30 20.21 -19.45
C THR A 161 29.00 21.02 -20.56
N VAL A 162 28.28 22.00 -21.11
CA VAL A 162 28.86 22.89 -22.13
C VAL A 162 30.07 23.69 -21.59
N ALA A 163 29.92 24.25 -20.38
CA ALA A 163 31.01 24.99 -19.74
C ALA A 163 32.27 24.13 -19.54
N GLU A 164 32.13 22.88 -19.04
CA GLU A 164 33.25 21.96 -18.83
C GLU A 164 33.93 21.54 -20.17
N VAL A 165 33.16 21.41 -21.25
CA VAL A 165 33.69 21.07 -22.59
C VAL A 165 34.39 22.26 -23.22
N VAL A 166 33.78 23.45 -23.23
CA VAL A 166 34.35 24.68 -23.80
C VAL A 166 35.64 25.07 -23.10
N THR A 167 35.75 24.86 -21.80
CA THR A 167 36.97 25.12 -21.02
C THR A 167 38.04 24.02 -21.17
N GLY A 168 37.73 22.93 -21.86
CA GLY A 168 38.65 21.80 -22.05
C GLY A 168 38.93 20.99 -20.77
N THR A 169 38.13 21.17 -19.73
CA THR A 169 38.34 20.48 -18.45
C THR A 169 37.98 19.01 -18.49
N LYS A 170 37.04 18.62 -19.37
CA LYS A 170 36.57 17.24 -19.53
C LYS A 170 36.17 16.96 -20.99
N SER A 171 36.21 15.68 -21.37
CA SER A 171 35.56 15.25 -22.61
C SER A 171 34.05 15.43 -22.49
N ALA A 172 33.35 15.56 -23.61
CA ALA A 172 31.91 15.77 -23.66
C ALA A 172 31.10 14.67 -22.91
N GLN A 173 31.48 13.40 -23.10
CA GLN A 173 30.83 12.28 -22.42
C GLN A 173 31.07 12.30 -20.90
N GLN A 174 32.29 12.60 -20.47
CA GLN A 174 32.65 12.67 -19.06
C GLN A 174 31.94 13.84 -18.35
N ALA A 175 31.91 15.03 -18.97
CA ALA A 175 31.23 16.20 -18.47
C ALA A 175 29.73 15.93 -18.27
N LEU A 176 29.08 15.34 -19.28
CA LEU A 176 27.64 14.97 -19.21
C LEU A 176 27.37 13.96 -18.09
N ASN A 177 28.12 12.87 -18.04
CA ASN A 177 27.94 11.83 -17.05
C ASN A 177 28.15 12.36 -15.62
N ASP A 178 29.23 13.06 -15.36
CA ASP A 178 29.58 13.57 -14.02
C ASP A 178 28.54 14.56 -13.51
N THR A 179 28.01 15.43 -14.37
CA THR A 179 26.99 16.40 -14.01
C THR A 179 25.65 15.70 -13.70
N ILE A 180 25.28 14.67 -14.47
CA ILE A 180 24.10 13.84 -14.18
C ILE A 180 24.26 13.13 -12.83
N TYR A 181 25.44 12.56 -12.51
CA TYR A 181 25.66 11.89 -11.22
C TYR A 181 25.66 12.85 -10.04
N LYS A 182 26.14 14.08 -10.18
CA LYS A 182 26.00 15.13 -9.14
C LYS A 182 24.51 15.36 -8.81
N TRP A 183 23.67 15.46 -9.82
CA TRP A 183 22.24 15.62 -9.65
C TRP A 183 21.56 14.37 -9.07
N PHE A 184 21.99 13.17 -9.47
CA PHE A 184 21.51 11.93 -8.87
C PHE A 184 21.81 11.87 -7.35
N ASP A 185 23.01 12.24 -6.94
CA ASP A 185 23.39 12.24 -5.53
C ASP A 185 22.65 13.30 -4.70
N ARG A 186 22.39 14.46 -5.29
CA ARG A 186 21.59 15.52 -4.70
C ARG A 186 20.12 15.13 -4.52
N GLY A 187 19.53 14.46 -5.50
CA GLY A 187 18.09 14.19 -5.60
C GLY A 187 17.24 15.43 -5.92
N PHE A 188 15.92 15.24 -6.06
CA PHE A 188 14.96 16.33 -6.26
C PHE A 188 14.47 16.86 -4.92
N TYR A 189 14.55 18.17 -4.73
CA TYR A 189 14.03 18.82 -3.53
C TYR A 189 12.55 19.17 -3.71
N GLY A 190 11.73 18.90 -2.67
CA GLY A 190 10.35 19.33 -2.61
C GLY A 190 10.22 20.76 -2.12
N PHE A 191 10.80 21.07 -0.95
CA PHE A 191 10.73 22.38 -0.32
C PHE A 191 11.79 22.54 0.77
N THR A 192 11.88 23.77 1.29
CA THR A 192 12.65 24.08 2.50
C THR A 192 11.67 24.36 3.64
N ASP A 193 11.82 23.68 4.79
CA ASP A 193 10.96 23.89 5.95
C ASP A 193 11.31 25.20 6.70
N LYS A 194 10.48 25.56 7.69
CA LYS A 194 10.68 26.77 8.51
C LYS A 194 12.00 26.79 9.28
N ALA A 195 12.60 25.63 9.52
CA ALA A 195 13.90 25.48 10.16
C ALA A 195 15.08 25.52 9.16
N GLY A 196 14.82 25.84 7.88
CA GLY A 196 15.84 25.91 6.83
C GLY A 196 16.27 24.55 6.26
N ARG A 197 15.64 23.45 6.67
CA ARG A 197 16.00 22.10 6.17
C ARG A 197 15.37 21.85 4.80
N ARG A 198 16.20 21.40 3.88
CA ARG A 198 15.74 21.04 2.53
C ARG A 198 15.27 19.59 2.50
N TRP A 199 14.02 19.39 2.10
CA TRP A 199 13.38 18.09 2.02
C TRP A 199 13.36 17.58 0.57
N GLN A 200 13.79 16.33 0.36
CA GLN A 200 13.54 15.65 -0.90
C GLN A 200 12.06 15.31 -1.01
N ALA A 201 11.50 15.42 -2.21
CA ALA A 201 10.06 15.28 -2.43
C ALA A 201 9.52 13.89 -2.02
N ASP A 202 10.24 12.84 -2.37
CA ASP A 202 9.87 11.46 -2.02
C ASP A 202 10.00 11.18 -0.51
N VAL A 203 11.02 11.76 0.16
CA VAL A 203 11.23 11.62 1.60
C VAL A 203 10.11 12.31 2.37
N TYR A 204 9.70 13.50 1.94
CA TYR A 204 8.58 14.22 2.53
C TYR A 204 7.28 13.43 2.36
N ALA A 205 6.94 13.03 1.13
CA ALA A 205 5.75 12.24 0.85
C ALA A 205 5.70 10.98 1.72
N LYS A 206 6.82 10.27 1.82
CA LYS A 206 6.96 9.09 2.66
C LYS A 206 6.71 9.40 4.14
N THR A 207 7.26 10.49 4.65
CA THR A 207 7.11 10.88 6.06
C THR A 207 5.66 11.22 6.39
N VAL A 208 4.99 12.02 5.55
CA VAL A 208 3.59 12.40 5.73
C VAL A 208 2.68 11.18 5.68
N ILE A 209 2.82 10.35 4.64
CA ILE A 209 1.98 9.17 4.45
C ILE A 209 2.13 8.20 5.64
N LYS A 210 3.37 7.89 6.03
CA LYS A 210 3.62 6.97 7.16
C LYS A 210 3.11 7.50 8.48
N SER A 211 3.40 8.76 8.80
CA SER A 211 2.94 9.36 10.06
C SER A 211 1.41 9.40 10.14
N THR A 212 0.74 9.72 9.04
CA THR A 212 -0.74 9.70 9.00
C THR A 212 -1.28 8.29 9.13
N THR A 213 -0.72 7.32 8.38
CA THR A 213 -1.13 5.91 8.47
C THR A 213 -0.97 5.38 9.90
N TYR A 214 0.14 5.68 10.58
CA TYR A 214 0.37 5.26 11.97
C TYR A 214 -0.60 5.93 12.94
N ARG A 215 -0.89 7.21 12.74
CA ARG A 215 -1.86 7.95 13.56
C ARG A 215 -3.26 7.38 13.40
N VAL A 216 -3.71 7.16 12.17
CA VAL A 216 -5.03 6.57 11.87
C VAL A 216 -5.18 5.20 12.51
N TYR A 217 -4.17 4.32 12.37
CA TYR A 217 -4.24 2.99 12.98
C TYR A 217 -4.41 3.05 14.51
N ARG A 218 -3.65 3.92 15.17
CA ARG A 218 -3.76 4.11 16.63
C ARG A 218 -5.12 4.66 17.02
N GLU A 219 -5.55 5.73 16.39
CA GLU A 219 -6.84 6.37 16.67
C GLU A 219 -8.01 5.40 16.47
N MET A 220 -7.97 4.59 15.40
CA MET A 220 -9.02 3.60 15.13
C MET A 220 -9.03 2.42 16.12
N ARG A 221 -7.96 2.21 16.86
CA ARG A 221 -7.91 1.26 17.98
C ARG A 221 -8.28 1.88 19.33
N GLU A 222 -7.95 3.13 19.54
CA GLU A 222 -8.19 3.83 20.78
C GLU A 222 -9.64 4.32 20.89
N ARG A 223 -10.21 4.81 19.79
CA ARG A 223 -11.56 5.37 19.78
C ARG A 223 -12.65 4.41 20.27
N PRO A 224 -12.70 3.13 19.86
CA PRO A 224 -13.68 2.19 20.44
C PRO A 224 -13.52 1.99 21.94
N ALA A 225 -12.30 2.05 22.47
CA ALA A 225 -12.06 1.97 23.89
C ALA A 225 -12.58 3.21 24.63
N GLU A 226 -12.32 4.40 24.10
CA GLU A 226 -12.84 5.67 24.64
C GLU A 226 -14.37 5.70 24.62
N ASP A 227 -14.99 5.27 23.50
CA ASP A 227 -16.46 5.18 23.35
C ASP A 227 -17.10 4.23 24.39
N LEU A 228 -16.35 3.21 24.84
CA LEU A 228 -16.79 2.23 25.84
C LEU A 228 -16.27 2.52 27.26
N GLY A 229 -15.64 3.67 27.48
CA GLY A 229 -15.12 4.10 28.79
C GLY A 229 -13.89 3.33 29.27
N ILE A 230 -13.11 2.72 28.35
CA ILE A 230 -11.88 2.00 28.65
C ILE A 230 -10.71 2.95 28.45
N ASP A 231 -9.92 3.20 29.50
CA ASP A 231 -8.76 4.09 29.51
C ASP A 231 -7.42 3.37 29.77
N THR A 232 -7.45 2.05 29.83
CA THR A 232 -6.28 1.20 30.03
C THR A 232 -5.93 0.41 28.77
N TYR A 233 -4.61 0.28 28.51
CA TYR A 233 -4.09 -0.31 27.28
C TYR A 233 -2.88 -1.19 27.57
N TYR A 234 -2.74 -2.28 26.85
CA TYR A 234 -1.51 -3.04 26.78
C TYR A 234 -0.53 -2.38 25.80
N TYR A 235 0.67 -2.03 26.25
CA TYR A 235 1.74 -1.48 25.43
C TYR A 235 2.56 -2.60 24.79
N SER A 236 2.65 -2.62 23.46
CA SER A 236 3.24 -3.73 22.75
C SER A 236 4.72 -3.94 23.04
N MET A 237 5.15 -5.22 23.11
CA MET A 237 6.56 -5.62 23.22
C MET A 237 7.21 -5.75 21.85
N LYS A 238 8.45 -5.27 21.73
CA LYS A 238 9.29 -5.40 20.54
C LYS A 238 10.75 -5.63 20.94
N ALA A 239 11.51 -6.29 20.06
CA ALA A 239 12.95 -6.45 20.26
C ALA A 239 13.73 -5.12 20.19
N THR A 240 13.10 -4.07 19.65
CA THR A 240 13.73 -2.75 19.46
C THR A 240 12.85 -1.66 20.04
N ALA A 241 13.39 -0.79 20.86
CA ALA A 241 12.72 0.37 21.40
C ALA A 241 13.69 1.56 21.50
N ARG A 242 13.16 2.74 21.71
CA ARG A 242 13.93 3.92 22.14
C ARG A 242 13.60 4.21 23.60
N ASP A 243 14.43 4.99 24.26
CA ASP A 243 14.40 5.29 25.70
C ASP A 243 12.97 5.57 26.21
N ALA A 244 12.23 6.47 25.54
CA ALA A 244 10.85 6.82 25.92
C ALA A 244 9.86 5.66 25.81
N CYS A 245 10.16 4.60 25.04
CA CYS A 245 9.27 3.47 24.82
C CYS A 245 9.70 2.22 25.58
N ALA A 246 10.98 2.05 25.82
CA ALA A 246 11.55 0.83 26.39
C ALA A 246 10.95 0.47 27.78
N PRO A 247 10.78 1.40 28.75
CA PRO A 247 10.18 1.08 30.05
C PRO A 247 8.70 0.69 29.98
N LEU A 248 7.97 1.12 28.93
CA LEU A 248 6.55 0.86 28.77
C LEU A 248 6.26 -0.51 28.13
N GLN A 249 7.28 -1.15 27.53
CA GLN A 249 7.08 -2.40 26.82
C GLN A 249 6.50 -3.50 27.71
N HIS A 250 5.49 -4.19 27.23
CA HIS A 250 4.79 -5.26 27.94
C HIS A 250 4.13 -4.79 29.26
N GLN A 251 3.88 -3.50 29.42
CA GLN A 251 3.16 -2.94 30.56
C GLN A 251 1.72 -2.58 30.20
N ILE A 252 0.88 -2.41 31.24
CA ILE A 252 -0.42 -1.79 31.11
C ILE A 252 -0.23 -0.29 31.32
N VAL A 253 -0.82 0.51 30.45
CA VAL A 253 -0.62 1.96 30.42
C VAL A 253 -1.95 2.70 30.34
N THR A 254 -1.95 3.96 30.76
CA THR A 254 -3.06 4.89 30.60
C THR A 254 -2.59 6.22 30.01
N LYS A 255 -3.51 6.96 29.35
CA LYS A 255 -3.27 8.36 28.95
C LYS A 255 -3.39 9.32 30.15
N GLY A 256 -4.02 8.89 31.21
CA GLY A 256 -4.18 9.62 32.49
C GLY A 256 -3.00 9.44 33.44
N VAL A 257 -3.26 9.67 34.71
CA VAL A 257 -2.29 9.46 35.80
C VAL A 257 -2.15 7.95 36.07
N GLY A 258 -0.92 7.49 36.29
CA GLY A 258 -0.66 6.08 36.63
C GLY A 258 -1.29 5.71 37.97
N PHE A 259 -1.66 4.46 38.13
CA PHE A 259 -2.29 3.92 39.36
C PHE A 259 -2.02 2.43 39.51
N THR A 260 -2.34 1.89 40.67
CA THR A 260 -2.39 0.44 40.88
C THR A 260 -3.84 0.02 41.03
N ALA A 261 -4.27 -0.95 40.21
CA ALA A 261 -5.64 -1.48 40.23
C ALA A 261 -5.88 -2.40 41.46
N GLU A 262 -7.15 -2.72 41.74
CA GLU A 262 -7.53 -3.55 42.90
C GLU A 262 -6.93 -4.96 42.87
N ASP A 263 -6.68 -5.51 41.68
CA ASP A 263 -6.03 -6.82 41.51
C ASP A 263 -4.49 -6.77 41.59
N GLY A 264 -3.92 -5.60 41.90
CA GLY A 264 -2.48 -5.37 42.00
C GLY A 264 -1.81 -5.04 40.65
N THR A 265 -2.56 -4.92 39.56
CA THR A 265 -1.99 -4.53 38.25
C THR A 265 -1.50 -3.08 38.30
N GLU A 266 -0.21 -2.89 38.04
CA GLU A 266 0.37 -1.56 37.89
C GLU A 266 0.04 -0.99 36.51
N VAL A 267 -0.45 0.26 36.48
CA VAL A 267 -0.82 0.99 35.27
C VAL A 267 0.05 2.24 35.16
N LEU A 268 0.94 2.28 34.17
CA LEU A 268 1.90 3.36 33.98
C LEU A 268 1.30 4.53 33.18
N SER A 269 1.69 5.76 33.54
CA SER A 269 1.28 6.95 32.78
C SER A 269 2.12 7.13 31.52
N LEU A 270 1.47 7.28 30.37
CA LEU A 270 2.17 7.62 29.12
C LEU A 270 2.76 9.04 29.14
N ALA A 271 2.17 9.95 29.92
CA ALA A 271 2.63 11.33 30.03
C ALA A 271 4.06 11.41 30.56
N ASP A 272 4.43 10.54 31.52
CA ASP A 272 5.76 10.47 32.10
C ASP A 272 6.84 10.06 31.08
N HIS A 273 6.43 9.51 29.95
CA HIS A 273 7.29 9.09 28.85
C HIS A 273 7.13 9.96 27.58
N GLY A 274 6.69 11.21 27.76
CA GLY A 274 6.60 12.22 26.71
C GLY A 274 5.51 11.96 25.64
N TYR A 275 4.41 11.27 26.01
CA TYR A 275 3.26 11.09 25.12
C TYR A 275 2.78 12.42 24.54
N GLY A 276 2.45 12.43 23.26
CA GLY A 276 2.04 13.65 22.54
C GLY A 276 3.20 14.48 21.98
N THR A 277 4.45 14.16 22.30
CA THR A 277 5.64 14.82 21.73
C THR A 277 6.25 14.01 20.58
N PRO A 278 6.91 14.65 19.60
CA PRO A 278 7.55 13.94 18.49
C PRO A 278 8.60 12.90 18.90
N GLY A 279 9.33 13.16 19.98
CA GLY A 279 10.40 12.31 20.51
C GLY A 279 9.94 11.29 21.55
N GLY A 280 8.79 11.50 22.17
CA GLY A 280 8.25 10.68 23.24
C GLY A 280 7.68 9.33 22.79
N CYS A 281 7.08 8.63 23.74
CA CYS A 281 6.44 7.35 23.45
C CYS A 281 5.31 7.54 22.43
N LEU A 282 5.13 6.58 21.52
CA LEU A 282 4.19 6.66 20.39
C LEU A 282 4.38 7.86 19.45
N GLY A 283 5.48 8.61 19.58
CA GLY A 283 5.80 9.74 18.71
C GLY A 283 6.22 9.35 17.29
N ILE A 284 6.84 10.28 16.55
CA ILE A 284 7.20 10.08 15.14
C ILE A 284 8.11 8.86 14.96
N ASN A 285 7.78 8.01 14.00
CA ASN A 285 8.47 6.74 13.69
C ASN A 285 8.46 5.70 14.84
N CYS A 286 7.65 5.88 15.88
CA CYS A 286 7.43 4.84 16.86
C CYS A 286 6.60 3.70 16.25
N GLY A 287 7.12 2.49 16.36
CA GLY A 287 6.43 1.29 15.87
C GLY A 287 5.63 0.55 16.96
N HIS A 288 5.57 1.07 18.19
CA HIS A 288 4.77 0.49 19.27
C HIS A 288 3.30 0.80 19.11
N MET A 289 2.48 -0.05 19.68
CA MET A 289 1.02 0.03 19.63
C MET A 289 0.44 -0.12 21.02
N MET A 290 -0.70 0.53 21.22
CA MET A 290 -1.59 0.29 22.33
C MET A 290 -2.73 -0.61 21.90
N THR A 291 -3.04 -1.61 22.70
CA THR A 291 -4.23 -2.46 22.53
C THR A 291 -5.12 -2.24 23.74
N PRO A 292 -6.39 -1.89 23.59
CA PRO A 292 -7.32 -1.76 24.71
C PRO A 292 -7.25 -2.99 25.61
N PHE A 293 -7.21 -2.75 26.91
CA PHE A 293 -7.01 -3.79 27.91
C PHE A 293 -7.97 -3.58 29.09
N ILE A 294 -8.86 -4.51 29.31
CA ILE A 294 -9.82 -4.47 30.42
C ILE A 294 -9.22 -5.25 31.59
N ILE A 295 -8.87 -4.56 32.68
CA ILE A 295 -8.35 -5.18 33.89
C ILE A 295 -9.39 -6.16 34.44
N GLY A 296 -8.96 -7.34 34.81
CA GLY A 296 -9.85 -8.43 35.26
C GLY A 296 -10.49 -9.26 34.12
N ALA A 297 -10.70 -8.69 32.92
CA ALA A 297 -11.25 -9.41 31.76
C ALA A 297 -10.17 -9.87 30.77
N ASN A 298 -9.06 -9.13 30.64
CA ASN A 298 -7.98 -9.48 29.73
C ASN A 298 -6.73 -9.91 30.51
N ARG A 299 -5.83 -10.66 29.84
CA ARG A 299 -4.48 -11.01 30.32
C ARG A 299 -3.45 -10.60 29.27
N LYS A 300 -2.27 -10.20 29.74
CA LYS A 300 -1.12 -9.90 28.88
C LYS A 300 -0.81 -11.12 28.00
N PRO A 301 -0.31 -10.91 26.76
CA PRO A 301 0.10 -12.02 25.89
C PRO A 301 1.36 -12.69 26.43
N ASP A 302 1.55 -13.98 26.13
CA ASP A 302 2.84 -14.62 26.36
C ASP A 302 3.88 -14.03 25.41
N LEU A 303 5.07 -13.77 25.93
CA LEU A 303 6.19 -13.37 25.10
C LEU A 303 6.91 -14.60 24.57
N PRO A 304 7.27 -14.64 23.27
CA PRO A 304 8.18 -15.63 22.75
C PRO A 304 9.56 -15.49 23.42
N ASP A 305 10.33 -16.57 23.47
CA ASP A 305 11.58 -16.62 24.24
C ASP A 305 12.56 -15.52 23.88
N TYR A 306 12.69 -15.15 22.63
CA TYR A 306 13.56 -14.06 22.16
C TYR A 306 13.15 -12.66 22.63
N LEU A 307 11.97 -12.48 23.22
CA LEU A 307 11.49 -11.21 23.78
C LEU A 307 11.46 -11.17 25.31
N LYS A 308 11.46 -12.33 25.99
CA LYS A 308 11.28 -12.42 27.45
C LYS A 308 12.38 -11.71 28.22
N ASP A 309 13.62 -11.84 27.74
CA ASP A 309 14.80 -11.37 28.44
C ASP A 309 15.35 -10.04 27.90
N ILE A 310 14.59 -9.34 27.06
CA ILE A 310 15.01 -8.06 26.50
C ILE A 310 14.81 -6.95 27.55
N THR A 311 15.91 -6.45 28.07
CA THR A 311 15.91 -5.25 28.93
C THR A 311 15.71 -3.97 28.10
N PRO A 312 15.34 -2.83 28.72
CA PRO A 312 15.29 -1.54 28.05
C PRO A 312 16.57 -1.19 27.30
N GLU A 313 17.74 -1.38 27.90
CA GLU A 313 19.05 -1.11 27.31
C GLU A 313 19.33 -2.00 26.12
N GLN A 314 18.96 -3.29 26.21
CA GLN A 314 19.08 -4.24 25.10
C GLN A 314 18.16 -3.85 23.94
N ALA A 315 16.94 -3.38 24.22
CA ALA A 315 16.01 -2.91 23.20
C ALA A 315 16.54 -1.67 22.45
N GLU A 316 17.23 -0.76 23.15
CA GLU A 316 17.89 0.39 22.53
C GLU A 316 19.07 -0.02 21.65
N GLU A 317 19.96 -0.92 22.13
CA GLU A 317 21.05 -1.42 21.30
C GLU A 317 20.53 -2.16 20.06
N ASN A 318 19.50 -2.98 20.20
CA ASN A 318 18.81 -3.62 19.09
C ASN A 318 18.25 -2.59 18.10
N ALA A 319 17.75 -1.45 18.58
CA ALA A 319 17.28 -0.37 17.71
C ALA A 319 18.44 0.25 16.89
N ARG A 320 19.63 0.40 17.47
CA ARG A 320 20.83 0.86 16.74
C ARG A 320 21.24 -0.15 15.66
N VAL A 321 21.22 -1.45 15.98
CA VAL A 321 21.48 -2.51 15.00
C VAL A 321 20.45 -2.51 13.88
N GLN A 322 19.17 -2.34 14.19
CA GLN A 322 18.11 -2.22 13.17
C GLN A 322 18.31 -0.97 12.29
N GLN A 323 18.80 0.14 12.83
CA GLN A 323 19.12 1.33 12.02
C GLN A 323 20.23 1.04 11.00
N ARG A 324 21.25 0.22 11.36
CA ARG A 324 22.27 -0.25 10.42
C ARG A 324 21.64 -1.09 9.30
N GLN A 325 20.72 -2.00 9.61
CA GLN A 325 19.96 -2.75 8.59
C GLN A 325 19.27 -1.78 7.64
N ARG A 326 18.55 -0.78 8.16
CA ARG A 326 17.86 0.22 7.35
C ARG A 326 18.80 1.04 6.47
N ALA A 327 19.99 1.34 6.97
CA ALA A 327 21.02 2.05 6.20
C ALA A 327 21.50 1.20 5.02
N PHE A 328 21.78 -0.10 5.21
CA PHE A 328 22.12 -1.01 4.12
C PHE A 328 20.99 -1.12 3.08
N GLU A 329 19.74 -1.30 3.50
CA GLU A 329 18.58 -1.41 2.62
C GLU A 329 18.42 -0.15 1.74
N ARG A 330 18.54 1.04 2.32
CA ARG A 330 18.51 2.33 1.57
C ARG A 330 19.67 2.46 0.60
N ASN A 331 20.88 2.15 1.03
CA ASN A 331 22.08 2.28 0.19
C ASN A 331 22.05 1.29 -0.98
N ILE A 332 21.61 0.05 -0.75
CA ILE A 332 21.42 -0.94 -1.82
C ILE A 332 20.40 -0.43 -2.84
N ARG A 333 19.28 0.14 -2.40
CA ARG A 333 18.26 0.71 -3.28
C ARG A 333 18.84 1.86 -4.10
N LYS A 334 19.48 2.83 -3.44
CA LYS A 334 20.13 3.96 -4.11
C LYS A 334 21.17 3.52 -5.13
N GLU A 335 21.98 2.50 -4.81
CA GLU A 335 23.01 2.01 -5.75
C GLU A 335 22.39 1.25 -6.93
N LYS A 336 21.24 0.57 -6.76
CA LYS A 336 20.48 -0.01 -7.88
C LYS A 336 19.89 1.05 -8.81
N GLU A 337 19.46 2.18 -8.27
CA GLU A 337 18.98 3.34 -9.04
C GLU A 337 20.16 3.98 -9.80
N ARG A 338 21.32 4.14 -9.14
CA ARG A 338 22.57 4.60 -9.79
C ARG A 338 22.99 3.67 -10.92
N LEU A 339 22.89 2.35 -10.73
CA LEU A 339 23.14 1.37 -11.78
C LEU A 339 22.19 1.53 -12.97
N ALA A 340 20.92 1.89 -12.71
CA ALA A 340 19.98 2.17 -13.79
C ALA A 340 20.37 3.42 -14.58
N VAL A 341 20.82 4.49 -13.92
CA VAL A 341 21.36 5.70 -14.57
C VAL A 341 22.60 5.35 -15.40
N ALA A 342 23.54 4.59 -14.82
CA ALA A 342 24.77 4.18 -15.52
C ALA A 342 24.46 3.38 -16.80
N ARG A 343 23.45 2.52 -16.78
CA ARG A 343 22.99 1.76 -17.96
C ARG A 343 22.40 2.67 -19.04
N GLU A 344 21.62 3.69 -18.67
CA GLU A 344 21.09 4.68 -19.62
C GLU A 344 22.21 5.49 -20.29
N LEU A 345 23.25 5.81 -19.52
CA LEU A 345 24.45 6.54 -20.01
C LEU A 345 25.46 5.64 -20.71
N LYS A 346 25.26 4.31 -20.69
CA LYS A 346 26.22 3.31 -21.21
C LYS A 346 27.61 3.41 -20.56
N ASP A 347 27.66 3.86 -19.30
CA ASP A 347 28.91 4.07 -18.54
C ASP A 347 29.35 2.73 -17.90
N VAL A 348 30.24 2.03 -18.63
CA VAL A 348 30.67 0.67 -18.26
C VAL A 348 31.37 0.64 -16.90
N ASP A 349 32.23 1.62 -16.61
CA ASP A 349 32.95 1.69 -15.35
C ASP A 349 32.02 1.87 -14.15
N ARG A 350 31.04 2.74 -14.29
CA ARG A 350 30.02 2.96 -13.25
C ARG A 350 29.11 1.76 -13.09
N ILE A 351 28.76 1.06 -14.17
CA ILE A 351 27.99 -0.18 -14.13
C ILE A 351 28.72 -1.22 -13.27
N GLN A 352 30.01 -1.45 -13.53
CA GLN A 352 30.82 -2.42 -12.77
C GLN A 352 30.95 -2.00 -11.30
N LYS A 353 31.30 -0.74 -11.04
CA LYS A 353 31.43 -0.20 -9.66
C LYS A 353 30.14 -0.33 -8.86
N SER A 354 29.00 0.01 -9.46
CA SER A 354 27.69 -0.12 -8.79
C SER A 354 27.34 -1.58 -8.51
N GLN A 355 27.63 -2.50 -9.45
CA GLN A 355 27.36 -3.92 -9.25
C GLN A 355 28.19 -4.50 -8.10
N LEU A 356 29.48 -4.16 -8.03
CA LEU A 356 30.37 -4.59 -6.94
C LEU A 356 29.91 -4.05 -5.58
N LYS A 357 29.52 -2.77 -5.51
CA LYS A 357 28.98 -2.18 -4.28
C LYS A 357 27.69 -2.84 -3.83
N ILE A 358 26.75 -3.12 -4.75
CA ILE A 358 25.51 -3.81 -4.44
C ILE A 358 25.83 -5.19 -3.83
N ASN A 359 26.70 -5.96 -4.46
CA ASN A 359 27.07 -7.30 -3.98
C ASN A 359 27.73 -7.25 -2.59
N SER A 360 28.65 -6.31 -2.37
CA SER A 360 29.30 -6.11 -1.07
C SER A 360 28.29 -5.74 0.04
N MET A 361 27.39 -4.79 -0.23
CA MET A 361 26.38 -4.38 0.73
C MET A 361 25.34 -5.48 1.01
N GLU A 362 24.96 -6.27 -0.01
CA GLU A 362 24.06 -7.43 0.18
C GLU A 362 24.71 -8.50 1.06
N SER A 363 26.03 -8.76 0.88
CA SER A 363 26.79 -9.68 1.73
C SER A 363 26.85 -9.18 3.19
N SER A 364 27.17 -7.89 3.37
CA SER A 364 27.22 -7.27 4.70
C SER A 364 25.87 -7.28 5.40
N LEU A 365 24.79 -7.00 4.67
CA LEU A 365 23.42 -7.08 5.17
C LEU A 365 23.05 -8.51 5.57
N ALA A 366 23.43 -9.50 4.76
CA ALA A 366 23.16 -10.91 5.07
C ALA A 366 23.88 -11.35 6.36
N LYS A 367 25.13 -10.93 6.56
CA LYS A 367 25.89 -11.19 7.81
C LYS A 367 25.23 -10.53 9.02
N LEU A 368 24.80 -9.25 8.88
CA LEU A 368 24.12 -8.53 9.97
C LEU A 368 22.82 -9.25 10.38
N ILE A 369 22.00 -9.67 9.42
CA ILE A 369 20.73 -10.37 9.70
C ILE A 369 20.99 -11.73 10.33
N LYS A 370 22.00 -12.50 9.84
CA LYS A 370 22.34 -13.80 10.41
C LYS A 370 22.80 -13.73 11.86
N GLY A 371 23.48 -12.64 12.23
CA GLY A 371 23.98 -12.42 13.60
C GLY A 371 22.96 -11.82 14.57
N ASN A 372 21.71 -11.56 14.14
CA ASN A 372 20.70 -10.90 14.98
C ASN A 372 19.31 -11.48 14.68
N GLU A 373 18.80 -12.37 15.52
CA GLU A 373 17.55 -13.12 15.32
C GLU A 373 16.31 -12.22 15.19
N PHE A 374 16.29 -11.05 15.82
CA PHE A 374 15.19 -10.10 15.76
C PHE A 374 15.13 -9.34 14.43
N LEU A 375 16.16 -9.44 13.57
CA LEU A 375 16.16 -8.78 12.26
C LEU A 375 15.48 -9.63 11.20
N VAL A 376 14.51 -9.03 10.52
CA VAL A 376 13.79 -9.68 9.41
C VAL A 376 14.24 -9.09 8.08
N ARG A 377 14.56 -9.98 7.12
CA ARG A 377 14.93 -9.58 5.76
C ARG A 377 13.69 -9.18 4.97
N LYS A 378 13.56 -7.88 4.67
CA LYS A 378 12.47 -7.34 3.83
C LYS A 378 13.02 -6.93 2.46
N GLN A 379 12.78 -7.78 1.45
CA GLN A 379 13.29 -7.57 0.07
C GLN A 379 12.73 -6.31 -0.58
N GLU A 380 11.51 -5.92 -0.23
CA GLU A 380 10.79 -4.76 -0.75
C GLU A 380 11.58 -3.46 -0.51
N ARG A 381 12.23 -3.35 0.63
CA ARG A 381 12.95 -2.12 1.05
C ARG A 381 14.19 -1.79 0.22
N LYS A 382 14.74 -2.77 -0.48
CA LYS A 382 15.91 -2.62 -1.34
C LYS A 382 15.60 -2.85 -2.82
N ARG A 383 14.30 -2.92 -3.19
CA ARG A 383 13.88 -3.06 -4.58
C ARG A 383 13.96 -1.73 -5.31
N TYR A 384 14.39 -1.82 -6.56
CA TYR A 384 14.28 -0.80 -7.58
C TYR A 384 13.33 -1.32 -8.66
N TYR A 385 12.42 -0.48 -9.11
CA TYR A 385 11.43 -0.80 -10.15
C TYR A 385 11.75 -0.04 -11.42
N LYS A 386 11.88 -0.75 -12.55
CA LYS A 386 12.26 -0.13 -13.84
C LYS A 386 11.17 0.74 -14.46
N ASN A 387 9.90 0.50 -14.11
CA ASN A 387 8.74 1.20 -14.65
C ASN A 387 7.49 0.88 -13.80
N PRO A 388 6.35 1.60 -14.02
CA PRO A 388 5.10 1.35 -13.30
C PRO A 388 4.57 -0.09 -13.44
N GLU A 389 4.83 -0.76 -14.56
CA GLU A 389 4.40 -2.15 -14.78
C GLU A 389 5.21 -3.13 -13.93
N SER A 390 6.52 -2.90 -13.79
CA SER A 390 7.39 -3.65 -12.86
C SER A 390 6.93 -3.47 -11.41
N TYR A 391 6.51 -2.26 -11.03
CA TYR A 391 5.93 -1.97 -9.73
C TYR A 391 4.63 -2.74 -9.53
N ASN A 392 3.70 -2.70 -10.48
CA ASN A 392 2.43 -3.41 -10.41
C ASN A 392 2.61 -4.93 -10.34
N LYS A 393 3.61 -5.48 -11.04
CA LYS A 393 3.97 -6.90 -10.96
C LYS A 393 4.54 -7.24 -9.58
N ALA A 394 5.43 -6.41 -9.05
CA ALA A 394 6.02 -6.60 -7.74
C ALA A 394 4.96 -6.44 -6.63
N LYS A 395 4.03 -5.48 -6.75
CA LYS A 395 2.88 -5.31 -5.87
C LYS A 395 2.03 -6.58 -5.83
N ARG A 396 1.64 -7.11 -7.00
CA ARG A 396 0.87 -8.38 -7.08
C ARG A 396 1.61 -9.58 -6.46
N ASN A 397 2.93 -9.67 -6.66
CA ASN A 397 3.73 -10.72 -6.05
C ASN A 397 3.84 -10.56 -4.52
N MET A 398 3.90 -9.33 -4.03
CA MET A 398 3.91 -9.02 -2.60
C MET A 398 2.55 -9.32 -1.97
N GLU A 399 1.45 -8.96 -2.62
CA GLU A 399 0.08 -9.31 -2.19
C GLU A 399 -0.10 -10.83 -2.08
N LYS A 400 0.40 -11.60 -3.06
CA LYS A 400 0.40 -13.08 -2.99
C LYS A 400 1.29 -13.61 -1.86
N SER A 401 2.42 -12.96 -1.59
CA SER A 401 3.31 -13.37 -0.48
C SER A 401 2.65 -13.11 0.88
N ILE A 402 2.00 -11.96 1.02
CA ILE A 402 1.23 -11.59 2.21
C ILE A 402 0.06 -12.56 2.42
N GLU A 403 -0.67 -12.86 1.36
CA GLU A 403 -1.76 -13.84 1.39
C GLU A 403 -1.26 -15.24 1.81
N LYS A 404 -0.09 -15.66 1.31
CA LYS A 404 0.53 -16.92 1.71
C LYS A 404 0.95 -16.92 3.18
N GLU A 405 1.53 -15.84 3.67
CA GLU A 405 1.89 -15.69 5.09
C GLU A 405 0.65 -15.64 5.98
N TYR A 406 -0.39 -14.96 5.55
CA TYR A 406 -1.70 -14.91 6.21
C TYR A 406 -2.36 -16.29 6.31
N ASN A 407 -2.36 -17.04 5.20
CA ASN A 407 -2.89 -18.41 5.20
C ASN A 407 -2.08 -19.34 6.12
N LYS A 408 -0.75 -19.18 6.15
CA LYS A 408 0.12 -19.93 7.06
C LYS A 408 -0.12 -19.57 8.54
N PHE A 409 -0.36 -18.29 8.82
CA PHE A 409 -0.74 -17.82 10.16
C PHE A 409 -2.10 -18.39 10.57
N ASN A 410 -3.10 -18.36 9.70
CA ASN A 410 -4.41 -18.92 9.95
C ASN A 410 -4.39 -20.43 10.18
N GLU A 411 -3.55 -21.17 9.45
CA GLU A 411 -3.37 -22.61 9.71
C GLU A 411 -2.74 -22.86 11.08
N LYS A 412 -1.77 -22.03 11.50
CA LYS A 412 -1.20 -22.11 12.85
C LYS A 412 -2.25 -21.76 13.93
N LEU A 413 -3.08 -20.73 13.68
CA LEU A 413 -4.16 -20.33 14.57
C LEU A 413 -5.20 -21.44 14.72
N LYS A 414 -5.59 -22.09 13.61
CA LYS A 414 -6.46 -23.27 13.61
C LYS A 414 -5.85 -24.43 14.39
N GLN A 415 -4.55 -24.66 14.27
CA GLN A 415 -3.85 -25.70 15.03
C GLN A 415 -3.75 -25.39 16.53
N LYS A 416 -3.55 -24.13 16.92
CA LYS A 416 -3.60 -23.70 18.32
C LYS A 416 -5.02 -23.83 18.91
N LEU A 417 -6.04 -23.40 18.19
CA LEU A 417 -7.44 -23.52 18.58
C LEU A 417 -7.91 -24.99 18.64
N SER A 418 -7.31 -25.88 17.83
CA SER A 418 -7.76 -27.28 17.72
C SER A 418 -7.42 -28.15 18.93
N LYS A 419 -6.56 -27.72 19.85
CA LYS A 419 -6.18 -28.55 21.01
C LYS A 419 -6.94 -28.26 22.32
N GLU A 420 -7.43 -27.04 22.53
CA GLU A 420 -8.08 -26.70 23.82
C GLU A 420 -9.42 -25.95 23.72
N GLN A 421 -9.72 -25.25 22.63
CA GLN A 421 -10.91 -24.41 22.47
C GLN A 421 -11.90 -24.89 21.39
N TYR A 422 -11.56 -25.90 20.63
CA TYR A 422 -12.40 -26.43 19.54
C TYR A 422 -13.69 -27.12 20.05
N ARG A 423 -13.79 -27.39 21.34
CA ARG A 423 -14.99 -27.99 21.95
C ARG A 423 -16.17 -27.02 22.12
N ASP A 424 -15.90 -25.69 22.15
CA ASP A 424 -16.89 -24.68 22.48
C ASP A 424 -17.33 -23.80 21.31
N LEU A 425 -16.62 -23.86 20.16
CA LEU A 425 -17.02 -23.16 18.95
C LEU A 425 -17.98 -24.03 18.13
N THR A 426 -19.17 -23.49 17.86
CA THR A 426 -20.14 -24.20 17.01
C THR A 426 -19.62 -24.30 15.57
N SER A 427 -20.05 -25.34 14.83
CA SER A 427 -19.72 -25.51 13.41
C SER A 427 -20.13 -24.29 12.54
N HIS A 428 -21.03 -23.45 13.06
CA HIS A 428 -21.50 -22.21 12.44
C HIS A 428 -20.49 -21.07 12.62
N ASP A 429 -19.88 -20.93 13.80
CA ASP A 429 -18.88 -19.90 14.08
C ASP A 429 -17.58 -20.15 13.30
N LEU A 430 -17.17 -21.40 13.19
CA LEU A 430 -16.03 -21.81 12.36
C LEU A 430 -16.28 -21.56 10.87
N LYS A 431 -17.51 -21.81 10.39
CA LYS A 431 -17.90 -21.46 9.01
C LYS A 431 -17.89 -19.94 8.79
N ARG A 432 -18.32 -19.16 9.79
CA ARG A 432 -18.36 -17.70 9.74
C ARG A 432 -16.94 -17.10 9.76
N ILE A 433 -16.05 -17.58 10.63
CA ILE A 433 -14.64 -17.16 10.70
C ILE A 433 -13.90 -17.52 9.41
N ASN A 434 -14.03 -18.75 8.92
CA ASN A 434 -13.44 -19.18 7.66
C ASN A 434 -13.99 -18.42 6.45
N LYS A 435 -15.27 -18.04 6.48
CA LYS A 435 -15.93 -17.26 5.43
C LYS A 435 -15.42 -15.82 5.39
N VAL A 436 -15.24 -15.19 6.54
CA VAL A 436 -14.74 -13.81 6.65
C VAL A 436 -13.25 -13.71 6.25
N MET A 437 -12.45 -14.72 6.53
CA MET A 437 -10.99 -14.67 6.39
C MET A 437 -10.45 -15.15 5.03
N SER A 438 -11.14 -16.06 4.32
CA SER A 438 -10.65 -16.61 3.03
C SER A 438 -11.27 -15.99 1.78
N GLU A 439 -12.36 -15.24 1.93
CA GLU A 439 -13.23 -14.88 0.80
C GLU A 439 -13.17 -13.39 0.38
N HIS A 440 -12.60 -12.48 1.19
CA HIS A 440 -12.93 -11.07 1.00
C HIS A 440 -12.34 -10.38 -0.25
N GLU A 441 -11.09 -10.56 -0.62
CA GLU A 441 -10.53 -9.80 -1.76
C GLU A 441 -10.73 -10.47 -3.12
N GLU A 442 -10.53 -11.76 -3.23
CA GLU A 442 -10.74 -12.46 -4.50
C GLU A 442 -12.23 -12.59 -4.80
N LEU A 443 -13.04 -12.89 -3.78
CA LEU A 443 -14.48 -12.97 -3.89
C LEU A 443 -15.10 -11.60 -4.21
N ALA A 444 -14.71 -10.55 -3.51
CA ALA A 444 -15.17 -9.18 -3.80
C ALA A 444 -14.80 -8.75 -5.21
N ARG A 445 -13.61 -9.11 -5.69
CA ARG A 445 -13.17 -8.85 -7.05
C ARG A 445 -13.96 -9.65 -8.08
N ARG A 446 -14.25 -10.92 -7.80
CA ARG A 446 -15.02 -11.80 -8.68
C ARG A 446 -16.50 -11.43 -8.71
N LEU A 447 -17.01 -10.83 -7.65
CA LEU A 447 -18.39 -10.37 -7.54
C LEU A 447 -18.61 -8.94 -8.03
N GLN A 448 -17.56 -8.19 -8.35
CA GLN A 448 -17.70 -6.84 -8.90
C GLN A 448 -18.45 -6.85 -10.23
N LEU A 449 -19.34 -5.87 -10.43
CA LEU A 449 -20.02 -5.71 -11.69
C LEU A 449 -19.02 -5.32 -12.80
N LYS A 450 -19.03 -6.06 -13.90
CA LYS A 450 -18.40 -5.64 -15.16
C LYS A 450 -19.34 -4.71 -15.92
N GLU A 451 -19.43 -3.45 -15.49
CA GLU A 451 -20.39 -2.48 -16.02
C GLU A 451 -20.44 -2.43 -17.54
N ARG A 452 -19.30 -2.23 -18.20
CA ARG A 452 -19.23 -2.18 -19.66
C ARG A 452 -19.73 -3.48 -20.31
N LYS A 453 -19.44 -4.63 -19.71
CA LYS A 453 -19.93 -5.93 -20.20
C LYS A 453 -21.42 -6.08 -19.96
N GLN A 454 -21.93 -5.63 -18.82
CA GLN A 454 -23.36 -5.66 -18.50
C GLN A 454 -24.14 -4.74 -19.44
N LYS A 455 -23.67 -3.50 -19.67
CA LYS A 455 -24.28 -2.55 -20.61
C LYS A 455 -24.39 -3.11 -22.05
N GLN A 456 -23.46 -3.97 -22.46
CA GLN A 456 -23.54 -4.68 -23.76
C GLN A 456 -24.72 -5.68 -23.85
N HIS A 457 -25.43 -5.91 -22.76
CA HIS A 457 -26.61 -6.77 -22.66
C HIS A 457 -27.84 -6.00 -22.16
N ILE A 458 -27.85 -4.67 -22.21
CA ILE A 458 -29.00 -3.83 -21.90
C ILE A 458 -29.40 -3.05 -23.15
N TYR A 459 -30.62 -3.28 -23.61
CA TYR A 459 -31.15 -2.67 -24.84
C TYR A 459 -31.12 -1.15 -24.77
N GLY A 460 -30.65 -0.52 -25.82
CA GLY A 460 -30.63 0.94 -25.98
C GLY A 460 -29.37 1.63 -25.46
N THR A 461 -28.50 0.95 -24.66
CA THR A 461 -27.21 1.52 -24.25
C THR A 461 -26.24 1.67 -25.41
N GLU A 462 -25.33 2.62 -25.34
CA GLU A 462 -24.31 2.80 -26.39
C GLU A 462 -23.40 1.56 -26.52
N ASP A 463 -22.99 0.97 -25.40
CA ASP A 463 -22.20 -0.27 -25.39
C ASP A 463 -22.92 -1.45 -26.07
N TYR A 464 -24.26 -1.53 -25.95
CA TYR A 464 -25.07 -2.50 -26.66
C TYR A 464 -25.10 -2.23 -28.18
N LYS A 465 -25.36 -0.99 -28.60
CA LYS A 465 -25.38 -0.57 -30.00
C LYS A 465 -24.03 -0.83 -30.69
N GLU A 466 -22.93 -0.45 -30.03
CA GLU A 466 -21.58 -0.74 -30.54
C GLU A 466 -21.33 -2.23 -30.71
N ARG A 467 -21.79 -3.05 -29.76
CA ARG A 467 -21.64 -4.49 -29.82
C ARG A 467 -22.46 -5.10 -30.96
N VAL A 468 -23.71 -4.70 -31.11
CA VAL A 468 -24.57 -5.13 -32.20
C VAL A 468 -23.89 -4.83 -33.55
N LYS A 469 -23.44 -3.61 -33.78
CA LYS A 469 -22.73 -3.19 -34.99
C LYS A 469 -21.49 -4.06 -35.26
N ARG A 470 -20.69 -4.29 -34.21
CA ARG A 470 -19.48 -5.11 -34.32
C ARG A 470 -19.78 -6.58 -34.63
N ASP A 471 -20.80 -7.15 -33.99
CA ASP A 471 -21.14 -8.56 -34.14
C ASP A 471 -21.77 -8.79 -35.53
N LEU A 472 -22.64 -7.89 -36.02
CA LEU A 472 -23.20 -7.91 -37.40
C LEU A 472 -22.09 -7.79 -38.46
N ASN A 473 -21.13 -6.88 -38.27
CA ASN A 473 -19.99 -6.74 -39.21
C ASN A 473 -19.12 -8.01 -39.30
N LYS A 474 -19.18 -8.87 -38.27
CA LYS A 474 -18.47 -10.16 -38.22
C LYS A 474 -19.34 -11.36 -38.61
N GLY A 475 -20.55 -11.12 -39.11
CA GLY A 475 -21.53 -12.18 -39.43
C GLY A 475 -22.01 -12.98 -38.22
N LYS A 476 -21.93 -12.39 -37.01
CA LYS A 476 -22.35 -13.03 -35.76
C LYS A 476 -23.74 -12.58 -35.36
N THR A 477 -24.46 -13.45 -34.65
CA THR A 477 -25.73 -13.09 -34.01
C THR A 477 -25.52 -11.99 -32.98
N PRO A 478 -26.34 -10.92 -32.98
CA PRO A 478 -26.30 -9.89 -31.94
C PRO A 478 -26.47 -10.47 -30.52
N PRO A 479 -25.99 -9.77 -29.47
CA PRO A 479 -26.10 -10.26 -28.11
C PRO A 479 -27.55 -10.26 -27.60
N SER A 480 -27.92 -11.27 -26.83
CA SER A 480 -29.15 -11.26 -26.02
C SER A 480 -29.14 -10.09 -25.05
N TYR A 481 -30.29 -9.51 -24.72
CA TYR A 481 -30.39 -8.26 -23.96
C TYR A 481 -31.58 -8.23 -23.00
N PHE A 482 -31.49 -7.41 -21.98
CA PHE A 482 -32.57 -7.03 -21.08
C PHE A 482 -33.21 -5.71 -21.51
N ARG A 483 -34.51 -5.55 -21.24
CA ARG A 483 -35.27 -4.31 -21.47
C ARG A 483 -35.63 -3.64 -20.13
N ASN A 484 -35.78 -2.33 -20.16
CA ASN A 484 -36.33 -1.53 -19.06
C ASN A 484 -35.70 -1.81 -17.67
N VAL A 485 -34.39 -2.04 -17.64
CA VAL A 485 -33.65 -2.38 -16.43
C VAL A 485 -32.29 -1.68 -16.40
N SER A 486 -31.83 -1.29 -15.22
CA SER A 486 -30.49 -0.78 -15.03
C SER A 486 -29.47 -1.90 -14.80
N GLU A 487 -28.21 -1.63 -15.12
CA GLU A 487 -27.12 -2.54 -14.78
C GLU A 487 -27.01 -2.82 -13.27
N THR A 488 -27.37 -1.81 -12.47
CA THR A 488 -27.36 -1.91 -11.00
C THR A 488 -28.42 -2.86 -10.47
N ASP A 489 -29.62 -2.86 -11.05
CA ASP A 489 -30.72 -3.73 -10.60
C ASP A 489 -30.44 -5.19 -10.94
N ILE A 490 -29.93 -5.45 -12.13
CA ILE A 490 -29.48 -6.80 -12.52
C ILE A 490 -28.36 -7.27 -11.59
N TYR A 491 -27.42 -6.39 -11.29
CA TYR A 491 -26.30 -6.70 -10.41
C TYR A 491 -26.75 -7.06 -8.99
N LYS A 492 -27.63 -6.26 -8.40
CA LYS A 492 -28.20 -6.55 -7.07
C LYS A 492 -28.92 -7.89 -7.05
N TYR A 493 -29.69 -8.17 -8.10
CA TYR A 493 -30.37 -9.44 -8.24
C TYR A 493 -29.41 -10.62 -8.38
N MET A 494 -28.38 -10.49 -9.23
CA MET A 494 -27.35 -11.52 -9.35
C MET A 494 -26.66 -11.80 -8.02
N LEU A 495 -26.31 -10.77 -7.25
CA LEU A 495 -25.67 -10.96 -5.93
C LEU A 495 -26.57 -11.70 -4.94
N LYS A 496 -27.88 -11.52 -5.02
CA LYS A 496 -28.85 -12.21 -4.17
C LYS A 496 -29.00 -13.69 -4.52
N GLU A 497 -29.04 -14.02 -5.81
CA GLU A 497 -29.39 -15.35 -6.31
C GLU A 497 -28.17 -16.25 -6.61
N ILE A 498 -26.97 -15.69 -6.72
CA ILE A 498 -25.75 -16.44 -6.99
C ILE A 498 -25.47 -17.46 -5.88
N ASN A 499 -25.19 -18.69 -6.28
CA ASN A 499 -24.65 -19.69 -5.38
C ASN A 499 -23.16 -19.41 -5.12
N MET A 500 -22.87 -18.94 -3.91
CA MET A 500 -21.51 -18.55 -3.49
C MET A 500 -20.50 -19.68 -3.58
N LYS A 501 -20.90 -20.94 -3.48
CA LYS A 501 -20.00 -22.10 -3.67
C LYS A 501 -19.55 -22.27 -5.12
N SER A 502 -20.27 -21.70 -6.06
CA SER A 502 -20.00 -21.80 -7.50
C SER A 502 -19.36 -20.54 -8.10
N VAL A 503 -18.97 -19.56 -7.28
CA VAL A 503 -18.38 -18.28 -7.76
C VAL A 503 -17.04 -18.48 -8.46
N PHE A 504 -16.37 -19.59 -8.21
CA PHE A 504 -15.08 -19.93 -8.86
C PHE A 504 -15.23 -20.65 -10.19
N ASN A 505 -16.46 -21.01 -10.59
CA ASN A 505 -16.75 -21.55 -11.90
C ASN A 505 -16.78 -20.41 -12.95
N ASP A 506 -16.66 -20.74 -14.23
CA ASP A 506 -16.70 -19.75 -15.31
C ASP A 506 -18.08 -19.08 -15.45
N TYR A 507 -19.13 -19.80 -15.10
CA TYR A 507 -20.51 -19.28 -15.09
C TYR A 507 -21.44 -20.13 -14.23
N GLN A 508 -22.58 -19.55 -13.88
CA GLN A 508 -23.72 -20.27 -13.30
C GLN A 508 -25.04 -19.74 -13.90
N TYR A 509 -26.11 -20.48 -13.72
CA TYR A 509 -27.45 -20.07 -14.12
C TYR A 509 -28.28 -19.75 -12.88
N ILE A 510 -28.99 -18.63 -12.94
CA ILE A 510 -29.98 -18.22 -11.94
C ILE A 510 -31.32 -17.96 -12.63
N ASP A 511 -32.42 -17.94 -11.89
CA ASP A 511 -33.73 -17.57 -12.41
C ASP A 511 -33.70 -16.16 -13.03
N VAL A 512 -34.60 -15.88 -13.99
CA VAL A 512 -34.66 -14.54 -14.61
C VAL A 512 -35.24 -13.47 -13.66
N GLY A 513 -35.92 -13.88 -12.59
CA GLY A 513 -36.37 -12.99 -11.51
C GLY A 513 -37.35 -11.90 -11.92
N GLY A 514 -38.13 -12.13 -12.98
CA GLY A 514 -39.09 -11.15 -13.49
C GLY A 514 -38.49 -10.08 -14.42
N PHE A 515 -37.20 -10.11 -14.70
CA PHE A 515 -36.60 -9.22 -15.70
C PHE A 515 -37.02 -9.56 -17.09
N ASP A 516 -37.34 -8.54 -17.91
CA ASP A 516 -37.68 -8.68 -19.30
C ASP A 516 -36.41 -8.85 -20.16
N GLY A 517 -36.06 -10.10 -20.43
CA GLY A 517 -34.87 -10.48 -21.22
C GLY A 517 -35.25 -11.16 -22.52
N ASP A 518 -34.61 -10.75 -23.62
CA ASP A 518 -34.76 -11.32 -24.93
C ASP A 518 -33.51 -12.12 -25.34
N VAL A 519 -33.71 -13.37 -25.72
CA VAL A 519 -32.68 -14.28 -26.23
C VAL A 519 -32.73 -14.31 -27.76
N LEU A 520 -31.63 -13.91 -28.38
CA LEU A 520 -31.49 -13.94 -29.83
C LEU A 520 -30.92 -15.29 -30.28
N ILE A 521 -31.67 -16.01 -31.13
CA ILE A 521 -31.27 -17.30 -31.68
C ILE A 521 -30.89 -17.10 -33.15
N PRO A 522 -29.78 -17.66 -33.65
CA PRO A 522 -29.40 -17.56 -35.06
C PRO A 522 -30.53 -18.07 -35.97
N ASN A 523 -30.93 -17.25 -36.94
CA ASN A 523 -31.98 -17.54 -37.95
C ASN A 523 -33.40 -17.75 -37.39
N GLU A 524 -33.66 -17.45 -36.12
CA GLU A 524 -34.98 -17.63 -35.48
C GLU A 524 -35.47 -16.34 -34.84
N ARG A 525 -36.74 -16.36 -34.42
CA ARG A 525 -37.37 -15.24 -33.68
C ARG A 525 -36.78 -15.11 -32.27
N THR A 526 -36.81 -13.89 -31.77
CA THR A 526 -36.45 -13.58 -30.40
C THR A 526 -37.34 -14.35 -29.39
N GLU A 527 -36.77 -15.06 -28.45
CA GLU A 527 -37.47 -15.77 -27.39
C GLU A 527 -37.27 -15.09 -26.02
N LYS A 528 -38.27 -15.21 -25.13
CA LYS A 528 -38.14 -14.69 -23.78
C LYS A 528 -37.20 -15.56 -22.94
N ALA A 529 -36.36 -14.90 -22.16
CA ALA A 529 -35.45 -15.55 -21.21
C ALA A 529 -36.24 -16.16 -20.05
N ASP A 530 -35.85 -17.35 -19.62
CA ASP A 530 -36.33 -18.00 -18.40
C ASP A 530 -35.27 -18.03 -17.31
N ARG A 531 -34.03 -17.70 -17.64
CA ARG A 531 -32.90 -17.65 -16.73
C ARG A 531 -31.86 -16.63 -17.14
N ILE A 532 -30.95 -16.33 -16.21
CA ILE A 532 -29.77 -15.50 -16.46
C ILE A 532 -28.53 -16.40 -16.41
N LYS A 533 -27.72 -16.37 -17.46
CA LYS A 533 -26.37 -16.92 -17.41
C LYS A 533 -25.44 -15.87 -16.83
N VAL A 534 -25.01 -16.08 -15.60
CA VAL A 534 -24.05 -15.20 -14.92
C VAL A 534 -22.64 -15.66 -15.25
N HIS A 535 -21.94 -14.90 -16.08
CA HIS A 535 -20.53 -15.11 -16.34
C HIS A 535 -19.69 -14.61 -15.18
N GLN A 536 -18.77 -15.44 -14.73
CA GLN A 536 -17.91 -15.22 -13.60
C GLN A 536 -16.45 -15.25 -14.04
N GLY A 537 -15.67 -14.31 -13.62
CA GLY A 537 -14.27 -14.26 -14.00
C GLY A 537 -13.44 -13.52 -12.98
N LYS A 538 -12.11 -13.59 -13.11
CA LYS A 538 -11.15 -12.95 -12.20
C LYS A 538 -11.36 -11.44 -11.99
N GLN A 539 -12.12 -10.78 -12.87
CA GLN A 539 -12.34 -9.33 -12.84
C GLN A 539 -13.80 -8.94 -12.61
N GLY A 540 -14.66 -9.88 -12.20
CA GLY A 540 -16.05 -9.62 -11.88
C GLY A 540 -17.06 -10.41 -12.70
N ILE A 541 -18.35 -10.07 -12.52
CA ILE A 541 -19.50 -10.76 -13.08
C ILE A 541 -20.31 -9.87 -14.04
N HIS A 542 -21.04 -10.50 -14.94
CA HIS A 542 -22.13 -9.89 -15.72
C HIS A 542 -23.16 -10.95 -16.13
N GLY A 543 -24.41 -10.54 -16.23
CA GLY A 543 -25.53 -11.41 -16.56
C GLY A 543 -25.95 -11.30 -18.04
N ILE A 544 -26.29 -12.42 -18.65
CA ILE A 544 -26.80 -12.52 -20.01
C ILE A 544 -28.14 -13.22 -19.96
N PRO A 545 -29.21 -12.66 -20.57
CA PRO A 545 -30.48 -13.36 -20.69
C PRO A 545 -30.26 -14.69 -21.42
N ASN A 546 -30.82 -15.76 -20.91
CA ASN A 546 -30.65 -17.11 -21.46
C ASN A 546 -31.94 -17.91 -21.36
N LYS A 547 -32.05 -18.98 -22.12
CA LYS A 547 -33.17 -19.89 -22.09
C LYS A 547 -32.71 -21.33 -21.89
N LYS A 548 -33.43 -22.08 -21.07
CA LYS A 548 -33.20 -23.51 -20.89
C LYS A 548 -33.58 -24.22 -22.21
N ARG A 549 -32.64 -24.85 -22.86
CA ARG A 549 -32.84 -25.73 -23.98
C ARG A 549 -33.09 -27.17 -23.52
#